data_c18594eedc116e14b92b014eb2f0033f
#
_entry.id   c18594eedc116e14b92b014eb2f0033f
#
_cell.length_a   1.000
_cell.length_b   1.000
_cell.length_c   1.000
_cell.angle_alpha   90.00
_cell.angle_beta   90.00
_cell.angle_gamma   90.00
#
_symmetry.space_group_name_H-M   'P 1'
#
loop_
_entity.id
_entity.type
_entity.pdbx_description
1 polymer ?
#
loop_
_entity_poly.entity_id
_entity_poly.type
_entity_poly.pdbx_seq_one_letter_code
_entity_poly.pdbx_strand_id
1 'polypeptide(L)'
;PIHSSAASDVYKRQVLCAGAVQSPQILELSGIGNPNILRQYGIEVVHSLPGVGENYQDHYMVRQTWEIKKKITLKEQTRGVSLIREALRYAFTRRGIMTYPAGILAGFVRTRPEIATPDVQYHIAHASFLDVKKRILDKHPGMTISPCQLRPESRGSIHIKSSNPEDQPAIKGNFLAEEIDRRTLIEGMKIAKRIASAPALKDFVAKELNPNEEIQSDDELLDFARERGNTVYHPVGTCKMGSDPKAVVDDRLRIIGMQSLRVVDASIMPTLTSGNTNAPTIMIAEKAADMIKEDEVSLR
;
A
#
# COMPACT_ATOMS: atom_id res chain seq x y z
N PRO A 1 8.70 17.75 -37.94
CA PRO A 1 8.16 16.47 -37.47
C PRO A 1 9.32 15.50 -37.35
N ILE A 2 9.62 15.12 -36.10
CA ILE A 2 10.62 14.09 -35.82
C ILE A 2 9.91 12.75 -36.00
N HIS A 3 9.80 12.30 -37.22
CA HIS A 3 9.47 10.92 -37.51
C HIS A 3 10.78 10.15 -37.54
N SER A 4 11.25 9.70 -36.37
CA SER A 4 12.42 8.87 -36.39
C SER A 4 11.99 7.44 -36.73
N SER A 5 12.72 6.80 -37.64
CA SER A 5 12.65 5.37 -37.88
C SER A 5 12.90 4.54 -36.59
N ALA A 6 13.51 5.14 -35.58
CA ALA A 6 13.65 4.60 -34.24
C ALA A 6 12.30 4.41 -33.52
N ALA A 7 11.27 5.20 -33.84
CA ALA A 7 9.94 5.02 -33.25
C ALA A 7 9.30 3.67 -33.64
N SER A 8 9.54 3.17 -34.86
CA SER A 8 8.97 1.89 -35.30
C SER A 8 9.60 0.67 -34.64
N ASP A 9 10.86 0.74 -34.24
CA ASP A 9 11.52 -0.34 -33.50
C ASP A 9 11.14 -0.38 -32.02
N VAL A 10 10.79 0.77 -31.44
CA VAL A 10 10.27 0.88 -30.07
C VAL A 10 8.89 0.20 -29.94
N TYR A 11 8.08 0.22 -31.00
CA TYR A 11 6.73 -0.36 -30.98
C TYR A 11 6.65 -1.87 -31.21
N LYS A 12 7.77 -2.55 -31.45
CA LYS A 12 7.78 -4.03 -31.52
C LYS A 12 7.45 -4.67 -30.18
N ARG A 13 7.72 -3.97 -29.08
CA ARG A 13 7.36 -4.37 -27.71
C ARG A 13 7.37 -3.17 -26.78
N GLN A 14 6.30 -2.99 -26.03
CA GLN A 14 6.19 -1.98 -24.99
C GLN A 14 5.82 -2.65 -23.66
N VAL A 15 6.46 -2.22 -22.58
CA VAL A 15 6.21 -2.70 -21.21
C VAL A 15 5.89 -1.49 -20.35
N LEU A 16 4.67 -1.46 -19.83
CA LEU A 16 4.20 -0.42 -18.91
C LEU A 16 4.50 -0.85 -17.48
N CYS A 17 5.27 -0.02 -16.74
CA CYS A 17 5.73 -0.28 -15.38
C CYS A 17 5.54 0.97 -14.49
N ALA A 18 4.41 1.67 -14.64
CA ALA A 18 4.17 2.94 -13.93
C ALA A 18 3.50 2.77 -12.55
N GLY A 19 3.25 1.53 -12.14
CA GLY A 19 2.64 1.19 -10.85
C GLY A 19 1.12 1.30 -10.86
N ALA A 20 0.50 0.84 -9.76
CA ALA A 20 -0.95 0.70 -9.68
C ALA A 20 -1.75 2.00 -9.76
N VAL A 21 -1.09 3.16 -9.65
CA VAL A 21 -1.76 4.47 -9.78
C VAL A 21 -1.69 4.97 -11.21
N GLN A 22 -0.52 4.91 -11.84
CA GLN A 22 -0.32 5.56 -13.12
C GLN A 22 -0.42 4.62 -14.32
N SER A 23 -0.23 3.32 -14.17
CA SER A 23 -0.45 2.38 -15.27
C SER A 23 -1.88 2.43 -15.82
N PRO A 24 -2.94 2.38 -14.99
CA PRO A 24 -4.30 2.55 -15.51
C PRO A 24 -4.54 3.96 -16.10
N GLN A 25 -3.96 5.02 -15.51
CA GLN A 25 -4.06 6.39 -16.04
C GLN A 25 -3.47 6.49 -17.45
N ILE A 26 -2.28 5.93 -17.69
CA ILE A 26 -1.62 5.93 -18.99
C ILE A 26 -2.45 5.16 -20.01
N LEU A 27 -2.99 3.99 -19.63
CA LEU A 27 -3.88 3.21 -20.51
C LEU A 27 -5.12 4.01 -20.90
N GLU A 28 -5.82 4.61 -19.94
CA GLU A 28 -7.02 5.42 -20.20
C GLU A 28 -6.71 6.63 -21.07
N LEU A 29 -5.64 7.38 -20.79
CA LEU A 29 -5.21 8.51 -21.63
C LEU A 29 -4.81 8.09 -23.04
N SER A 30 -4.43 6.81 -23.23
CA SER A 30 -4.13 6.21 -24.53
C SER A 30 -5.36 5.60 -25.21
N GLY A 31 -6.57 5.82 -24.69
CA GLY A 31 -7.80 5.28 -25.25
C GLY A 31 -8.08 3.81 -24.93
N ILE A 32 -7.38 3.23 -23.96
CA ILE A 32 -7.53 1.84 -23.54
C ILE A 32 -8.21 1.81 -22.17
N GLY A 33 -9.47 1.41 -22.09
CA GLY A 33 -10.21 1.42 -20.82
C GLY A 33 -11.71 1.29 -21.00
N ASN A 34 -12.45 1.76 -20.00
CA ASN A 34 -13.91 1.79 -20.04
C ASN A 34 -14.40 2.87 -21.02
N PRO A 35 -15.13 2.50 -22.10
CA PRO A 35 -15.59 3.45 -23.11
C PRO A 35 -16.40 4.62 -22.56
N ASN A 36 -17.16 4.43 -21.49
CA ASN A 36 -17.97 5.49 -20.90
C ASN A 36 -17.07 6.54 -20.20
N ILE A 37 -16.05 6.10 -19.49
CA ILE A 37 -15.08 6.98 -18.85
C ILE A 37 -14.27 7.74 -19.91
N LEU A 38 -13.77 7.06 -20.93
CA LEU A 38 -12.97 7.66 -21.98
C LEU A 38 -13.76 8.77 -22.73
N ARG A 39 -15.00 8.46 -23.15
CA ARG A 39 -15.87 9.42 -23.82
C ARG A 39 -16.24 10.62 -22.94
N GLN A 40 -16.40 10.43 -21.64
CA GLN A 40 -16.69 11.52 -20.70
C GLN A 40 -15.60 12.62 -20.74
N TYR A 41 -14.35 12.23 -20.99
CA TYR A 41 -13.22 13.16 -21.08
C TYR A 41 -12.75 13.44 -22.50
N GLY A 42 -13.55 13.09 -23.52
CA GLY A 42 -13.26 13.36 -24.94
C GLY A 42 -12.11 12.53 -25.50
N ILE A 43 -11.80 11.38 -24.89
CA ILE A 43 -10.76 10.48 -25.37
C ILE A 43 -11.37 9.46 -26.32
N GLU A 44 -10.75 9.30 -27.51
CA GLU A 44 -11.14 8.29 -28.47
C GLU A 44 -10.91 6.88 -27.91
N VAL A 45 -11.89 5.98 -28.11
CA VAL A 45 -11.79 4.60 -27.67
C VAL A 45 -10.97 3.79 -28.67
N VAL A 46 -9.72 3.53 -28.36
CA VAL A 46 -8.81 2.69 -29.15
C VAL A 46 -9.09 1.21 -28.85
N HIS A 47 -9.27 0.86 -27.57
CA HIS A 47 -9.56 -0.50 -27.15
C HIS A 47 -10.45 -0.52 -25.91
N SER A 48 -11.58 -1.22 -26.00
CA SER A 48 -12.53 -1.37 -24.89
C SER A 48 -12.01 -2.41 -23.90
N LEU A 49 -11.61 -1.96 -22.72
CA LEU A 49 -11.08 -2.82 -21.66
C LEU A 49 -11.59 -2.33 -20.29
N PRO A 50 -12.84 -2.65 -19.91
CA PRO A 50 -13.53 -2.05 -18.75
C PRO A 50 -12.88 -2.31 -17.40
N GLY A 51 -11.95 -3.26 -17.31
CA GLY A 51 -11.23 -3.57 -16.08
C GLY A 51 -10.11 -2.59 -15.73
N VAL A 52 -9.68 -1.74 -16.67
CA VAL A 52 -8.65 -0.74 -16.42
C VAL A 52 -9.11 0.24 -15.34
N GLY A 53 -8.30 0.42 -14.32
CA GLY A 53 -8.59 1.27 -13.17
C GLY A 53 -9.50 0.66 -12.10
N GLU A 54 -10.12 -0.49 -12.37
CA GLU A 54 -10.99 -1.21 -11.43
C GLU A 54 -10.17 -2.09 -10.47
N ASN A 55 -10.84 -2.68 -9.48
CA ASN A 55 -10.24 -3.64 -8.53
C ASN A 55 -9.07 -3.07 -7.70
N TYR A 56 -9.02 -1.76 -7.50
CA TYR A 56 -8.03 -1.16 -6.61
C TYR A 56 -8.12 -1.77 -5.22
N GLN A 57 -6.98 -2.17 -4.68
CA GLN A 57 -6.82 -2.68 -3.33
C GLN A 57 -5.58 -2.05 -2.71
N ASP A 58 -5.63 -1.82 -1.41
CA ASP A 58 -4.48 -1.35 -0.63
C ASP A 58 -4.65 -1.79 0.82
N HIS A 59 -3.57 -1.92 1.53
CA HIS A 59 -3.61 -2.16 2.96
C HIS A 59 -4.05 -0.88 3.70
N TYR A 60 -4.99 -1.04 4.61
CA TYR A 60 -5.49 0.03 5.46
C TYR A 60 -5.10 -0.24 6.90
N MET A 61 -4.55 0.78 7.56
CA MET A 61 -4.15 0.69 8.96
C MET A 61 -4.63 1.88 9.77
N VAL A 62 -4.74 1.69 11.07
CA VAL A 62 -4.97 2.76 12.03
C VAL A 62 -3.83 2.78 13.05
N ARG A 63 -3.42 3.97 13.49
CA ARG A 63 -2.36 4.13 14.48
C ARG A 63 -2.95 4.28 15.85
N GLN A 64 -2.67 3.31 16.73
CA GLN A 64 -2.93 3.41 18.15
C GLN A 64 -1.65 3.79 18.87
N THR A 65 -1.71 4.74 19.78
CA THR A 65 -0.54 5.31 20.44
C THR A 65 -0.65 5.31 21.95
N TRP A 66 0.46 5.05 22.61
CA TRP A 66 0.57 5.04 24.07
C TRP A 66 1.71 5.94 24.52
N GLU A 67 1.50 6.63 25.64
CA GLU A 67 2.58 7.32 26.35
C GLU A 67 3.44 6.31 27.09
N ILE A 68 4.76 6.50 27.03
CA ILE A 68 5.75 5.63 27.68
C ILE A 68 6.37 6.36 28.90
N LYS A 69 6.40 5.68 30.05
CA LYS A 69 6.93 6.20 31.30
C LYS A 69 8.42 6.54 31.22
N LYS A 70 9.17 5.77 30.44
CA LYS A 70 10.65 5.88 30.35
C LYS A 70 11.07 6.69 29.13
N LYS A 71 12.13 7.48 29.28
CA LYS A 71 12.73 8.29 28.21
C LYS A 71 13.64 7.47 27.29
N ILE A 72 13.09 6.43 26.65
CA ILE A 72 13.83 5.45 25.83
C ILE A 72 13.34 5.41 24.37
N THR A 73 12.50 6.35 23.98
CA THR A 73 11.87 6.36 22.67
C THR A 73 12.70 7.14 21.63
N LEU A 74 12.27 7.08 20.37
CA LEU A 74 12.93 7.77 19.26
C LEU A 74 13.10 9.27 19.54
N LYS A 75 12.12 9.89 20.18
CA LYS A 75 12.13 11.31 20.51
C LYS A 75 13.37 11.71 21.32
N GLU A 76 13.71 10.96 22.37
CA GLU A 76 14.83 11.27 23.24
C GLU A 76 16.18 10.99 22.60
N GLN A 77 16.20 10.01 21.70
CA GLN A 77 17.43 9.60 21.00
C GLN A 77 17.76 10.50 19.81
N THR A 78 16.77 11.23 19.27
CA THR A 78 16.94 12.10 18.09
C THR A 78 16.96 13.59 18.42
N ARG A 79 17.23 13.99 19.68
CA ARG A 79 17.29 15.38 20.10
C ARG A 79 18.53 15.69 20.94
N GLY A 80 18.98 16.96 20.88
CA GLY A 80 20.07 17.47 21.70
C GLY A 80 21.35 16.66 21.55
N VAL A 81 22.07 16.47 22.67
CA VAL A 81 23.36 15.74 22.73
C VAL A 81 23.19 14.26 22.28
N SER A 82 22.05 13.65 22.53
CA SER A 82 21.79 12.27 22.09
C SER A 82 21.83 12.13 20.56
N LEU A 83 21.31 13.10 19.82
CA LEU A 83 21.38 13.11 18.36
C LEU A 83 22.84 13.18 17.87
N ILE A 84 23.65 14.04 18.49
CA ILE A 84 25.09 14.17 18.14
C ILE A 84 25.80 12.85 18.38
N ARG A 85 25.58 12.23 19.55
CA ARG A 85 26.16 10.92 19.90
C ARG A 85 25.74 9.82 18.87
N GLU A 86 24.47 9.75 18.52
CA GLU A 86 23.99 8.75 17.56
C GLU A 86 24.49 9.04 16.13
N ALA A 87 24.64 10.31 15.74
CA ALA A 87 25.24 10.69 14.47
C ALA A 87 26.72 10.27 14.40
N LEU A 88 27.50 10.55 15.44
CA LEU A 88 28.90 10.09 15.53
C LEU A 88 28.99 8.57 15.54
N ARG A 89 28.13 7.90 16.33
CA ARG A 89 28.06 6.44 16.34
C ARG A 89 27.80 5.87 14.94
N TYR A 90 26.83 6.44 14.20
CA TYR A 90 26.57 6.03 12.83
C TYR A 90 27.75 6.30 11.89
N ALA A 91 28.37 7.49 11.98
CA ALA A 91 29.49 7.86 11.13
C ALA A 91 30.68 6.87 11.26
N PHE A 92 31.02 6.47 12.50
CA PHE A 92 32.16 5.60 12.77
C PHE A 92 31.83 4.10 12.71
N THR A 93 30.61 3.69 13.03
CA THR A 93 30.28 2.26 13.19
C THR A 93 29.22 1.74 12.23
N ARG A 94 28.51 2.63 11.52
CA ARG A 94 27.33 2.30 10.69
C ARG A 94 26.23 1.57 11.49
N ARG A 95 26.12 1.83 12.77
CA ARG A 95 25.17 1.24 13.73
C ARG A 95 24.42 2.34 14.48
N GLY A 96 23.36 1.94 15.19
CA GLY A 96 22.56 2.82 16.05
C GLY A 96 21.23 3.19 15.42
N ILE A 97 20.56 4.16 16.04
CA ILE A 97 19.18 4.50 15.72
C ILE A 97 18.99 5.01 14.28
N MET A 98 20.02 5.59 13.67
CA MET A 98 19.97 6.08 12.30
C MET A 98 19.91 4.95 11.25
N THR A 99 20.06 3.68 11.66
CA THR A 99 19.90 2.52 10.80
C THR A 99 18.50 1.89 10.88
N TYR A 100 17.66 2.34 11.80
CA TYR A 100 16.36 1.74 12.04
C TYR A 100 15.32 2.28 11.06
N PRO A 101 14.46 1.38 10.52
CA PRO A 101 13.25 1.80 9.79
C PRO A 101 12.26 2.47 10.75
N ALA A 102 11.25 3.13 10.19
CA ALA A 102 10.21 3.80 10.99
C ALA A 102 9.41 2.82 11.89
N GLY A 103 9.17 1.59 11.41
CA GLY A 103 8.62 0.48 12.19
C GLY A 103 9.72 -0.52 12.50
N ILE A 104 10.06 -0.68 13.78
CA ILE A 104 11.17 -1.54 14.21
C ILE A 104 10.76 -2.98 14.46
N LEU A 105 9.48 -3.23 14.69
CA LEU A 105 8.93 -4.56 14.92
C LEU A 105 7.69 -4.76 14.04
N ALA A 106 7.51 -5.98 13.57
CA ALA A 106 6.30 -6.43 12.91
C ALA A 106 5.78 -7.71 13.60
N GLY A 107 4.47 -7.83 13.67
CA GLY A 107 3.81 -9.03 14.17
C GLY A 107 2.68 -9.42 13.23
N PHE A 108 2.48 -10.72 13.03
CA PHE A 108 1.38 -11.25 12.23
C PHE A 108 0.49 -12.09 13.12
N VAL A 109 -0.80 -11.76 13.19
CA VAL A 109 -1.74 -12.44 14.05
C VAL A 109 -3.04 -12.79 13.34
N ARG A 110 -3.73 -13.79 13.85
CA ARG A 110 -5.09 -14.13 13.49
C ARG A 110 -6.04 -13.39 14.42
N THR A 111 -6.99 -12.65 13.85
CA THR A 111 -8.02 -11.99 14.67
C THR A 111 -9.08 -12.98 15.17
N ARG A 112 -9.20 -14.13 14.52
CA ARG A 112 -10.19 -15.16 14.82
C ARG A 112 -9.55 -16.55 14.79
N PRO A 113 -9.99 -17.49 15.64
CA PRO A 113 -9.39 -18.83 15.71
C PRO A 113 -9.63 -19.68 14.46
N GLU A 114 -10.74 -19.44 13.75
CA GLU A 114 -11.17 -20.23 12.58
C GLU A 114 -10.37 -19.95 11.30
N ILE A 115 -9.65 -18.84 11.23
CA ILE A 115 -8.84 -18.52 10.04
C ILE A 115 -7.50 -19.24 10.06
N ALA A 116 -7.10 -19.78 8.90
CA ALA A 116 -5.89 -20.61 8.79
C ALA A 116 -4.60 -19.80 8.92
N THR A 117 -4.56 -18.58 8.43
CA THR A 117 -3.36 -17.73 8.36
C THR A 117 -3.62 -16.36 8.98
N PRO A 118 -2.58 -15.64 9.45
CA PRO A 118 -2.73 -14.28 9.94
C PRO A 118 -3.46 -13.36 8.96
N ASP A 119 -4.35 -12.51 9.46
CA ASP A 119 -5.13 -11.55 8.72
C ASP A 119 -4.85 -10.10 9.11
N VAL A 120 -4.04 -9.89 10.15
CA VAL A 120 -3.55 -8.57 10.58
C VAL A 120 -2.03 -8.61 10.75
N GLN A 121 -1.36 -7.59 10.21
CA GLN A 121 0.03 -7.25 10.49
C GLN A 121 0.09 -6.04 11.42
N TYR A 122 0.91 -6.10 12.45
CA TYR A 122 1.24 -4.93 13.26
C TYR A 122 2.53 -4.28 12.77
N HIS A 123 2.47 -2.96 12.64
CA HIS A 123 3.66 -2.11 12.54
C HIS A 123 3.87 -1.45 13.89
N ILE A 124 4.97 -1.76 14.56
CA ILE A 124 5.25 -1.27 15.90
C ILE A 124 6.45 -0.33 15.84
N ALA A 125 6.27 0.89 16.38
CA ALA A 125 7.30 1.90 16.47
C ALA A 125 7.47 2.38 17.92
N HIS A 126 8.71 2.61 18.34
CA HIS A 126 9.03 3.23 19.63
C HIS A 126 8.97 4.77 19.54
N ALA A 127 7.93 5.25 18.89
CA ALA A 127 7.64 6.67 18.68
C ALA A 127 6.14 6.89 18.60
N SER A 128 5.69 8.09 18.95
CA SER A 128 4.40 8.63 18.56
C SER A 128 4.59 9.94 17.79
N PHE A 129 3.64 10.27 16.92
CA PHE A 129 3.74 11.42 16.03
C PHE A 129 2.56 12.36 16.26
N LEU A 130 2.88 13.63 16.49
CA LEU A 130 1.90 14.72 16.48
C LEU A 130 1.38 14.97 15.05
N ASP A 131 2.29 14.93 14.08
CA ASP A 131 1.97 15.03 12.65
C ASP A 131 2.81 14.01 11.87
N VAL A 132 2.14 12.97 11.37
CA VAL A 132 2.79 11.90 10.63
C VAL A 132 3.30 12.37 9.27
N LYS A 133 2.53 13.25 8.58
CA LYS A 133 2.91 13.76 7.24
C LYS A 133 4.17 14.61 7.31
N LYS A 134 4.26 15.46 8.33
CA LYS A 134 5.44 16.30 8.59
C LYS A 134 6.54 15.59 9.38
N ARG A 135 6.33 14.34 9.79
CA ARG A 135 7.25 13.56 10.63
C ARG A 135 7.59 14.25 11.96
N ILE A 136 6.65 14.98 12.53
CA ILE A 136 6.81 15.66 13.81
C ILE A 136 6.49 14.68 14.92
N LEU A 137 7.50 14.37 15.74
CA LEU A 137 7.32 13.51 16.92
C LEU A 137 6.51 14.23 18.00
N ASP A 138 5.77 13.45 18.78
CA ASP A 138 4.94 13.92 19.88
C ASP A 138 5.77 14.58 20.98
N LYS A 139 5.09 15.32 21.86
CA LYS A 139 5.74 15.99 23.02
C LYS A 139 6.12 14.99 24.14
N HIS A 140 5.50 13.82 24.15
CA HIS A 140 5.73 12.76 25.13
C HIS A 140 6.55 11.62 24.54
N PRO A 141 7.30 10.84 25.37
CA PRO A 141 7.82 9.55 24.95
C PRO A 141 6.64 8.67 24.52
N GLY A 142 6.70 8.08 23.34
CA GLY A 142 5.56 7.36 22.80
C GLY A 142 5.90 6.05 22.11
N MET A 143 4.93 5.17 22.07
CA MET A 143 4.91 3.93 21.29
C MET A 143 3.67 3.93 20.39
N THR A 144 3.83 3.41 19.20
CA THR A 144 2.72 3.19 18.26
C THR A 144 2.62 1.71 17.92
N ILE A 145 1.40 1.16 17.99
CA ILE A 145 1.05 -0.17 17.47
C ILE A 145 -0.03 0.06 16.42
N SER A 146 0.25 -0.30 15.17
CA SER A 146 -0.67 -0.04 14.06
C SER A 146 -1.15 -1.38 13.48
N PRO A 147 -2.38 -1.83 13.77
CA PRO A 147 -2.99 -2.93 13.06
C PRO A 147 -3.24 -2.55 11.61
N CYS A 148 -2.83 -3.43 10.71
CA CYS A 148 -2.97 -3.34 9.28
C CYS A 148 -3.66 -4.61 8.78
N GLN A 149 -4.84 -4.47 8.17
CA GLN A 149 -5.54 -5.60 7.59
C GLN A 149 -4.78 -6.11 6.37
N LEU A 150 -4.57 -7.44 6.27
CA LEU A 150 -3.75 -8.06 5.24
C LEU A 150 -4.52 -8.45 3.98
N ARG A 151 -5.80 -8.77 4.09
CA ARG A 151 -6.61 -9.28 2.98
C ARG A 151 -7.96 -8.56 2.92
N PRO A 152 -7.98 -7.29 2.48
CA PRO A 152 -9.22 -6.55 2.35
C PRO A 152 -10.11 -7.14 1.25
N GLU A 153 -11.43 -7.18 1.51
CA GLU A 153 -12.44 -7.52 0.51
C GLU A 153 -13.05 -6.29 -0.15
N SER A 154 -12.92 -5.12 0.46
CA SER A 154 -13.30 -3.84 -0.17
C SER A 154 -12.52 -3.60 -1.44
N ARG A 155 -13.21 -3.10 -2.47
CA ARG A 155 -12.61 -2.77 -3.77
C ARG A 155 -12.88 -1.32 -4.10
N GLY A 156 -11.86 -0.65 -4.59
CA GLY A 156 -11.90 0.70 -5.08
C GLY A 156 -11.58 0.81 -6.57
N SER A 157 -11.32 2.02 -7.02
CA SER A 157 -10.94 2.30 -8.41
C SER A 157 -9.99 3.49 -8.52
N ILE A 158 -9.24 3.54 -9.63
CA ILE A 158 -8.38 4.66 -10.02
C ILE A 158 -8.66 4.98 -11.47
N HIS A 159 -9.21 6.17 -11.73
CA HIS A 159 -9.54 6.61 -13.08
C HIS A 159 -9.06 8.03 -13.33
N ILE A 160 -8.87 8.39 -14.61
CA ILE A 160 -8.63 9.76 -15.02
C ILE A 160 -9.79 10.67 -14.58
N LYS A 161 -9.51 11.96 -14.40
CA LYS A 161 -10.51 13.01 -14.13
C LYS A 161 -10.47 14.13 -15.17
N SER A 162 -9.59 14.01 -16.14
CA SER A 162 -9.46 14.89 -17.32
C SER A 162 -8.61 14.20 -18.39
N SER A 163 -8.51 14.79 -19.57
CA SER A 163 -7.59 14.36 -20.63
C SER A 163 -6.17 14.92 -20.48
N ASN A 164 -5.93 15.77 -19.46
CA ASN A 164 -4.60 16.31 -19.19
C ASN A 164 -3.74 15.27 -18.43
N PRO A 165 -2.59 14.83 -19.00
CA PRO A 165 -1.75 13.81 -18.37
C PRO A 165 -1.06 14.27 -17.06
N GLU A 166 -0.99 15.57 -16.81
CA GLU A 166 -0.41 16.11 -15.57
C GLU A 166 -1.40 16.10 -14.40
N ASP A 167 -2.68 15.92 -14.66
CA ASP A 167 -3.69 15.82 -13.60
C ASP A 167 -3.58 14.49 -12.89
N GLN A 168 -3.50 14.54 -11.57
CA GLN A 168 -3.54 13.32 -10.75
C GLN A 168 -4.88 12.60 -10.95
N PRO A 169 -4.90 11.26 -11.09
CA PRO A 169 -6.13 10.51 -11.25
C PRO A 169 -7.01 10.59 -10.00
N ALA A 170 -8.29 10.31 -10.16
CA ALA A 170 -9.23 10.15 -9.06
C ALA A 170 -9.02 8.78 -8.42
N ILE A 171 -8.59 8.76 -7.16
CA ILE A 171 -8.41 7.54 -6.38
C ILE A 171 -9.60 7.38 -5.43
N LYS A 172 -10.39 6.34 -5.63
CA LYS A 172 -11.50 5.96 -4.75
C LYS A 172 -11.09 4.70 -3.99
N GLY A 173 -10.60 4.86 -2.76
CA GLY A 173 -10.10 3.74 -1.95
C GLY A 173 -11.17 2.75 -1.53
N ASN A 174 -12.37 3.26 -1.22
CA ASN A 174 -13.54 2.49 -0.74
C ASN A 174 -13.22 1.58 0.45
N PHE A 175 -12.26 2.00 1.30
CA PHE A 175 -11.82 1.25 2.47
C PHE A 175 -12.97 1.02 3.44
N LEU A 176 -12.96 -0.13 4.11
CA LEU A 176 -13.95 -0.51 5.12
C LEU A 176 -15.39 -0.57 4.59
N ALA A 177 -15.58 -0.74 3.28
CA ALA A 177 -16.91 -0.93 2.69
C ALA A 177 -17.52 -2.28 3.10
N GLU A 178 -16.69 -3.32 3.12
CA GLU A 178 -17.12 -4.67 3.49
C GLU A 178 -17.09 -4.88 5.02
N GLU A 179 -18.05 -5.66 5.52
CA GLU A 179 -18.16 -5.93 6.96
C GLU A 179 -16.94 -6.68 7.51
N ILE A 180 -16.42 -7.62 6.74
CA ILE A 180 -15.24 -8.38 7.15
C ILE A 180 -14.02 -7.49 7.36
N ASP A 181 -13.87 -6.42 6.59
CA ASP A 181 -12.77 -5.47 6.70
C ASP A 181 -12.89 -4.67 7.99
N ARG A 182 -14.10 -4.18 8.29
CA ARG A 182 -14.41 -3.48 9.54
C ARG A 182 -14.13 -4.35 10.76
N ARG A 183 -14.68 -5.55 10.76
CA ARG A 183 -14.51 -6.53 11.85
C ARG A 183 -13.04 -6.87 12.08
N THR A 184 -12.29 -7.18 11.02
CA THR A 184 -10.88 -7.55 11.11
C THR A 184 -10.04 -6.40 11.68
N LEU A 185 -10.28 -5.16 11.24
CA LEU A 185 -9.53 -4.01 11.75
C LEU A 185 -9.87 -3.72 13.22
N ILE A 186 -11.15 -3.75 13.62
CA ILE A 186 -11.59 -3.56 15.01
C ILE A 186 -10.97 -4.62 15.93
N GLU A 187 -11.02 -5.89 15.56
CA GLU A 187 -10.39 -6.95 16.34
C GLU A 187 -8.87 -6.78 16.42
N GLY A 188 -8.25 -6.33 15.33
CA GLY A 188 -6.83 -5.94 15.34
C GLY A 188 -6.55 -4.82 16.36
N MET A 189 -7.39 -3.80 16.43
CA MET A 189 -7.26 -2.72 17.42
C MET A 189 -7.41 -3.21 18.86
N LYS A 190 -8.37 -4.10 19.12
CA LYS A 190 -8.55 -4.72 20.46
C LYS A 190 -7.35 -5.57 20.86
N ILE A 191 -6.77 -6.33 19.92
CA ILE A 191 -5.54 -7.10 20.18
C ILE A 191 -4.38 -6.14 20.51
N ALA A 192 -4.22 -5.00 19.81
CA ALA A 192 -3.19 -4.02 20.10
C ALA A 192 -3.32 -3.46 21.53
N LYS A 193 -4.56 -3.17 21.98
CA LYS A 193 -4.83 -2.77 23.39
C LYS A 193 -4.40 -3.88 24.36
N ARG A 194 -4.72 -5.15 24.08
CA ARG A 194 -4.26 -6.28 24.91
C ARG A 194 -2.74 -6.39 24.97
N ILE A 195 -2.05 -6.20 23.83
CA ILE A 195 -0.58 -6.20 23.77
C ILE A 195 -0.03 -5.09 24.66
N ALA A 196 -0.51 -3.85 24.51
CA ALA A 196 -0.05 -2.71 25.29
C ALA A 196 -0.31 -2.88 26.80
N SER A 197 -1.37 -3.61 27.19
CA SER A 197 -1.74 -3.90 28.58
C SER A 197 -1.06 -5.15 29.15
N ALA A 198 -0.24 -5.86 28.38
CA ALA A 198 0.41 -7.08 28.81
C ALA A 198 1.34 -6.83 30.03
N PRO A 199 1.45 -7.79 30.99
CA PRO A 199 2.29 -7.62 32.18
C PRO A 199 3.73 -7.19 31.87
N ALA A 200 4.31 -7.68 30.78
CA ALA A 200 5.67 -7.34 30.36
C ALA A 200 5.83 -5.86 29.96
N LEU A 201 4.75 -5.16 29.58
CA LEU A 201 4.75 -3.75 29.20
C LEU A 201 4.26 -2.82 30.32
N LYS A 202 3.76 -3.34 31.43
CA LYS A 202 3.18 -2.56 32.54
C LYS A 202 4.12 -1.48 33.09
N ASP A 203 5.41 -1.77 33.15
CA ASP A 203 6.41 -0.83 33.66
C ASP A 203 6.85 0.21 32.64
N PHE A 204 6.42 0.07 31.40
CA PHE A 204 6.75 0.96 30.30
C PHE A 204 5.59 1.83 29.87
N VAL A 205 4.39 1.28 29.74
CA VAL A 205 3.20 2.00 29.28
C VAL A 205 2.59 2.81 30.41
N ALA A 206 2.35 4.10 30.15
CA ALA A 206 1.70 5.02 31.11
C ALA A 206 0.17 5.05 30.89
N LYS A 207 -0.24 5.38 29.68
CA LYS A 207 -1.67 5.48 29.29
C LYS A 207 -1.82 5.41 27.78
N GLU A 208 -3.02 5.11 27.32
CA GLU A 208 -3.41 5.22 25.92
C GLU A 208 -3.62 6.70 25.53
N LEU A 209 -3.13 7.11 24.35
CA LEU A 209 -3.28 8.46 23.83
C LEU A 209 -4.28 8.50 22.67
N ASN A 210 -4.20 7.53 21.76
CA ASN A 210 -5.08 7.41 20.59
C ASN A 210 -5.37 5.93 20.25
N PRO A 211 -6.63 5.54 20.12
CA PRO A 211 -7.77 6.30 20.65
C PRO A 211 -7.60 6.51 22.14
N ASN A 212 -8.31 7.49 22.74
CA ASN A 212 -8.26 7.67 24.17
C ASN A 212 -8.95 6.49 24.90
N GLU A 213 -8.75 6.37 26.21
CA GLU A 213 -9.28 5.26 27.03
C GLU A 213 -10.83 5.22 27.08
N GLU A 214 -11.51 6.29 26.68
CA GLU A 214 -12.97 6.38 26.67
C GLU A 214 -13.59 5.63 25.49
N ILE A 215 -12.86 5.46 24.39
CA ILE A 215 -13.30 4.72 23.19
C ILE A 215 -13.22 3.22 23.44
N GLN A 216 -14.38 2.57 23.61
CA GLN A 216 -14.49 1.17 24.00
C GLN A 216 -15.35 0.33 23.05
N SER A 217 -16.42 0.88 22.50
CA SER A 217 -17.34 0.16 21.63
C SER A 217 -16.78 -0.06 20.22
N ASP A 218 -17.29 -1.07 19.53
CA ASP A 218 -16.90 -1.37 18.15
C ASP A 218 -17.23 -0.24 17.18
N ASP A 219 -18.36 0.44 17.39
CA ASP A 219 -18.77 1.58 16.57
C ASP A 219 -17.84 2.78 16.77
N GLU A 220 -17.47 3.11 18.01
CA GLU A 220 -16.49 4.17 18.30
C GLU A 220 -15.10 3.84 17.73
N LEU A 221 -14.66 2.59 17.81
CA LEU A 221 -13.40 2.13 17.21
C LEU A 221 -13.46 2.23 15.68
N LEU A 222 -14.60 1.92 15.08
CA LEU A 222 -14.80 2.03 13.63
C LEU A 222 -14.76 3.51 13.18
N ASP A 223 -15.42 4.39 13.92
CA ASP A 223 -15.42 5.82 13.60
C ASP A 223 -14.02 6.42 13.77
N PHE A 224 -13.29 6.04 14.82
CA PHE A 224 -11.88 6.39 14.96
C PHE A 224 -11.05 5.87 13.78
N ALA A 225 -11.27 4.63 13.35
CA ALA A 225 -10.56 4.05 12.21
C ALA A 225 -10.88 4.78 10.90
N ARG A 226 -12.11 5.21 10.67
CA ARG A 226 -12.52 6.01 9.51
C ARG A 226 -11.88 7.40 9.50
N GLU A 227 -11.81 8.04 10.67
CA GLU A 227 -11.24 9.39 10.79
C GLU A 227 -9.72 9.39 10.72
N ARG A 228 -9.05 8.41 11.36
CA ARG A 228 -7.60 8.40 11.59
C ARG A 228 -6.84 7.36 10.81
N GLY A 229 -7.54 6.42 10.17
CA GLY A 229 -6.92 5.40 9.35
C GLY A 229 -6.30 5.96 8.08
N ASN A 230 -5.37 5.21 7.52
CA ASN A 230 -4.67 5.59 6.30
C ASN A 230 -4.19 4.35 5.55
N THR A 231 -3.95 4.53 4.25
CA THR A 231 -3.22 3.55 3.44
C THR A 231 -1.78 3.39 3.94
N VAL A 232 -1.18 2.23 3.70
CA VAL A 232 0.25 1.99 3.90
C VAL A 232 1.05 2.04 2.60
N TYR A 233 0.44 2.59 1.55
CA TYR A 233 1.04 2.80 0.23
C TYR A 233 1.43 1.50 -0.48
N HIS A 234 0.55 0.52 -0.43
CA HIS A 234 0.65 -0.77 -1.12
C HIS A 234 -0.42 -0.93 -2.22
N PRO A 235 -0.65 0.07 -3.09
CA PRO A 235 -1.70 0.02 -4.10
C PRO A 235 -1.44 -1.10 -5.10
N VAL A 236 -2.48 -1.90 -5.40
CA VAL A 236 -2.43 -3.00 -6.37
C VAL A 236 -3.75 -3.16 -7.13
N GLY A 237 -3.75 -3.97 -8.16
CA GLY A 237 -4.95 -4.58 -8.73
C GLY A 237 -5.62 -3.83 -9.87
N THR A 238 -5.19 -2.61 -10.20
CA THR A 238 -5.87 -1.70 -11.15
C THR A 238 -5.68 -2.06 -12.64
N CYS A 239 -4.81 -3.03 -12.94
CA CYS A 239 -4.68 -3.68 -14.26
C CYS A 239 -4.64 -5.19 -14.07
N LYS A 240 -5.61 -5.71 -13.33
CA LYS A 240 -5.69 -7.07 -12.82
C LYS A 240 -5.40 -8.15 -13.87
N MET A 241 -4.53 -9.10 -13.51
CA MET A 241 -4.30 -10.33 -14.27
C MET A 241 -5.48 -11.29 -14.07
N GLY A 242 -5.88 -12.00 -15.12
CA GLY A 242 -6.91 -13.02 -15.03
C GLY A 242 -7.49 -13.44 -16.38
N SER A 243 -8.56 -14.22 -16.31
CA SER A 243 -9.35 -14.69 -17.47
C SER A 243 -10.80 -14.25 -17.41
N ASP A 244 -11.21 -13.53 -16.37
CA ASP A 244 -12.58 -13.03 -16.23
C ASP A 244 -12.79 -11.73 -17.04
N PRO A 245 -14.07 -11.31 -17.26
CA PRO A 245 -14.38 -10.16 -18.12
C PRO A 245 -13.79 -8.81 -17.64
N LYS A 246 -13.30 -8.71 -16.42
CA LYS A 246 -12.63 -7.54 -15.86
C LYS A 246 -11.09 -7.70 -15.80
N ALA A 247 -10.55 -8.78 -16.34
CA ALA A 247 -9.11 -8.93 -16.47
C ALA A 247 -8.56 -7.92 -17.49
N VAL A 248 -7.40 -7.34 -17.20
CA VAL A 248 -6.71 -6.37 -18.05
C VAL A 248 -5.56 -7.03 -18.77
N VAL A 249 -4.84 -7.90 -18.09
CA VAL A 249 -3.74 -8.68 -18.67
C VAL A 249 -3.97 -10.18 -18.51
N ASP A 250 -3.41 -10.95 -19.44
CA ASP A 250 -3.38 -12.42 -19.38
C ASP A 250 -2.31 -12.94 -18.40
N ASP A 251 -2.15 -14.27 -18.31
CA ASP A 251 -1.16 -14.94 -17.46
C ASP A 251 0.31 -14.72 -17.89
N ARG A 252 0.53 -14.17 -19.09
CA ARG A 252 1.84 -13.71 -19.58
C ARG A 252 1.97 -12.18 -19.52
N LEU A 253 1.10 -11.51 -18.77
CA LEU A 253 1.08 -10.06 -18.52
C LEU A 253 0.88 -9.21 -19.78
N ARG A 254 0.33 -9.77 -20.86
CA ARG A 254 -0.02 -9.07 -22.10
C ARG A 254 -1.40 -8.46 -21.96
N ILE A 255 -1.58 -7.24 -22.44
CA ILE A 255 -2.92 -6.60 -22.51
C ILE A 255 -3.85 -7.47 -23.36
N ILE A 256 -4.98 -7.86 -22.78
CA ILE A 256 -5.96 -8.71 -23.43
C ILE A 256 -6.52 -8.00 -24.66
N GLY A 257 -6.48 -8.67 -25.82
CA GLY A 257 -6.96 -8.14 -27.10
C GLY A 257 -6.02 -7.17 -27.81
N MET A 258 -4.82 -6.93 -27.29
CA MET A 258 -3.79 -6.11 -27.95
C MET A 258 -2.50 -6.87 -28.17
N GLN A 259 -1.72 -6.42 -29.17
CA GLN A 259 -0.42 -7.00 -29.46
C GLN A 259 0.71 -6.09 -28.93
N SER A 260 1.83 -6.71 -28.57
CA SER A 260 3.08 -6.04 -28.24
C SER A 260 3.05 -5.08 -27.04
N LEU A 261 2.02 -5.15 -26.19
CA LEU A 261 1.87 -4.33 -24.98
C LEU A 261 1.67 -5.20 -23.75
N ARG A 262 2.47 -4.95 -22.71
CA ARG A 262 2.38 -5.59 -21.40
C ARG A 262 2.25 -4.55 -20.28
N VAL A 263 1.67 -4.97 -19.15
CA VAL A 263 1.78 -4.27 -17.87
C VAL A 263 2.57 -5.15 -16.91
N VAL A 264 3.63 -4.62 -16.31
CA VAL A 264 4.55 -5.35 -15.44
C VAL A 264 4.84 -4.51 -14.19
N ASP A 265 3.91 -4.49 -13.27
CA ASP A 265 4.02 -3.81 -11.97
C ASP A 265 2.96 -4.34 -11.00
N ALA A 266 2.81 -3.69 -9.84
CA ALA A 266 1.85 -4.10 -8.81
C ALA A 266 0.39 -4.03 -9.27
N SER A 267 0.05 -3.29 -10.33
CA SER A 267 -1.32 -3.19 -10.83
C SER A 267 -1.90 -4.52 -11.31
N ILE A 268 -1.02 -5.47 -11.71
CA ILE A 268 -1.49 -6.76 -12.25
C ILE A 268 -1.98 -7.73 -11.16
N MET A 269 -1.69 -7.49 -9.89
CA MET A 269 -2.06 -8.41 -8.81
C MET A 269 -3.59 -8.57 -8.74
N PRO A 270 -4.15 -9.78 -8.88
CA PRO A 270 -5.60 -9.97 -8.78
C PRO A 270 -6.13 -9.69 -7.36
N THR A 271 -5.31 -10.04 -6.37
CA THR A 271 -5.57 -9.81 -4.96
C THR A 271 -4.30 -9.30 -4.27
N LEU A 272 -4.49 -8.47 -3.26
CA LEU A 272 -3.41 -7.93 -2.44
C LEU A 272 -2.69 -9.06 -1.68
N THR A 273 -1.38 -9.05 -1.67
CA THR A 273 -0.57 -10.02 -0.93
C THR A 273 -0.64 -9.79 0.59
N SER A 274 -0.50 -10.86 1.39
CA SER A 274 -0.59 -10.79 2.86
C SER A 274 0.72 -10.26 3.48
N GLY A 275 1.13 -9.06 3.09
CA GLY A 275 2.35 -8.39 3.53
C GLY A 275 2.75 -7.26 2.59
N ASN A 276 3.93 -6.69 2.79
CA ASN A 276 4.45 -5.59 1.97
C ASN A 276 4.60 -6.00 0.51
N THR A 277 4.25 -5.11 -0.41
CA THR A 277 4.12 -5.41 -1.84
C THR A 277 5.43 -5.32 -2.64
N ASN A 278 6.52 -4.84 -2.04
CA ASN A 278 7.79 -4.64 -2.75
C ASN A 278 8.39 -5.95 -3.30
N ALA A 279 8.52 -6.98 -2.47
CA ALA A 279 9.08 -8.26 -2.89
C ALA A 279 8.23 -8.96 -3.96
N PRO A 280 6.88 -9.06 -3.83
CA PRO A 280 6.03 -9.56 -4.91
C PRO A 280 6.16 -8.77 -6.21
N THR A 281 6.30 -7.44 -6.15
CA THR A 281 6.48 -6.61 -7.36
C THR A 281 7.80 -6.90 -8.06
N ILE A 282 8.90 -7.08 -7.31
CA ILE A 282 10.19 -7.51 -7.87
C ILE A 282 10.04 -8.90 -8.51
N MET A 283 9.40 -9.84 -7.84
CA MET A 283 9.15 -11.18 -8.39
C MET A 283 8.35 -11.13 -9.70
N ILE A 284 7.31 -10.29 -9.78
CA ILE A 284 6.55 -10.06 -11.01
C ILE A 284 7.46 -9.58 -12.14
N ALA A 285 8.35 -8.62 -11.85
CA ALA A 285 9.26 -8.07 -12.85
C ALA A 285 10.28 -9.10 -13.36
N GLU A 286 10.89 -9.88 -12.47
CA GLU A 286 11.81 -10.97 -12.83
C GLU A 286 11.11 -12.03 -13.68
N LYS A 287 9.92 -12.48 -13.26
CA LYS A 287 9.13 -13.46 -14.03
C LYS A 287 8.72 -12.93 -15.40
N ALA A 288 8.33 -11.66 -15.50
CA ALA A 288 8.00 -11.01 -16.76
C ALA A 288 9.21 -10.94 -17.71
N ALA A 289 10.39 -10.67 -17.17
CA ALA A 289 11.63 -10.66 -17.98
C ALA A 289 11.90 -12.02 -18.61
N ASP A 290 11.67 -13.12 -17.89
CA ASP A 290 11.82 -14.47 -18.42
C ASP A 290 10.76 -14.77 -19.49
N MET A 291 9.48 -14.44 -19.25
CA MET A 291 8.40 -14.59 -20.23
C MET A 291 8.69 -13.82 -21.54
N ILE A 292 9.27 -12.63 -21.42
CA ILE A 292 9.65 -11.82 -22.59
C ILE A 292 10.75 -12.48 -23.40
N LYS A 293 11.78 -13.04 -22.75
CA LYS A 293 12.87 -13.77 -23.42
C LYS A 293 12.37 -15.04 -24.11
N GLU A 294 11.49 -15.80 -23.46
CA GLU A 294 10.84 -16.98 -24.03
C GLU A 294 10.07 -16.64 -25.32
N ASP A 295 9.28 -15.56 -25.30
CA ASP A 295 8.53 -15.13 -26.48
C ASP A 295 9.44 -14.70 -27.65
N GLU A 296 10.63 -14.15 -27.38
CA GLU A 296 11.60 -13.83 -28.43
C GLU A 296 12.22 -15.07 -29.09
N VAL A 297 12.48 -16.10 -28.28
CA VAL A 297 13.04 -17.36 -28.80
C VAL A 297 12.01 -18.07 -29.69
N SER A 298 10.75 -18.03 -29.34
CA SER A 298 9.65 -18.66 -30.10
C SER A 298 9.30 -17.93 -31.42
N LEU A 299 9.78 -16.71 -31.61
CA LEU A 299 9.60 -15.91 -32.85
C LEU A 299 10.78 -16.03 -33.84
N ARG A 300 11.83 -16.68 -33.46
CA ARG A 300 13.00 -17.04 -34.31
C ARG A 300 12.87 -18.43 -34.88
#